data_59e95c305c267ab958b2fde11e033fc6
#
_entry.id   59e95c305c267ab958b2fde11e033fc6
#
_cell.length_a   1.000
_cell.length_b   1.000
_cell.length_c   1.000
_cell.angle_alpha   90.00
_cell.angle_beta   90.00
_cell.angle_gamma   90.00
#
_symmetry.space_group_name_H-M   'P 1'
#
loop_
_entity.id
_entity.type
_entity.pdbx_description
1 polymer ?
#
loop_
_entity_poly.entity_id
_entity_poly.type
_entity_poly.pdbx_seq_one_letter_code
_entity_poly.pdbx_strand_id
1 'polypeptide(L)'
;MLKETSSTTIEVVDGIALTQVEPDGGATHVNPIVFVHGGCHGAWCFAEWQGWFAARGWRNVALDWRSHGSSAPMEQQQWLKRPITAVAEDVEVAVARLAETTDAAPIVVGQSMGGLATLTYAATTGRDLAAIALMAPVLPRCFAPEPVDLAIDMDQPWGPPPLEVARELFWPRVNQDVAKTYYARLQSESPTAAWQATRWTAEVDVAAVRAPSLVVAAGDDVLAPADHVRALGRALGAYEIYREDAGHCLSLDPVWKEVAEQTEAWLLDVVTGP
;
A
#
# COMPACT_ATOMS: atom_id res chain seq x y z
N MET A 1 -27.77 3.28 4.90
CA MET A 1 -27.79 2.88 3.47
C MET A 1 -27.02 3.95 2.72
N LEU A 2 -25.72 3.74 2.54
CA LEU A 2 -24.94 4.55 1.59
C LEU A 2 -25.46 4.15 0.20
N LYS A 3 -25.90 5.12 -0.57
CA LYS A 3 -26.18 4.90 -2.00
C LYS A 3 -24.89 4.40 -2.63
N GLU A 4 -24.96 3.34 -3.43
CA GLU A 4 -23.91 2.97 -4.36
C GLU A 4 -23.70 4.17 -5.30
N THR A 5 -22.66 4.95 -5.05
CA THR A 5 -22.38 6.21 -5.74
C THR A 5 -21.13 6.12 -6.63
N SER A 6 -20.66 4.90 -6.94
CA SER A 6 -19.50 4.68 -7.80
C SER A 6 -19.59 3.35 -8.54
N SER A 7 -19.14 3.32 -9.78
CA SER A 7 -19.02 2.07 -10.54
C SER A 7 -17.69 1.41 -10.23
N THR A 8 -17.71 0.15 -9.81
CA THR A 8 -16.51 -0.66 -9.58
C THR A 8 -16.34 -1.65 -10.74
N THR A 9 -15.15 -1.68 -11.35
CA THR A 9 -14.78 -2.63 -12.39
C THR A 9 -13.44 -3.28 -12.08
N ILE A 10 -13.24 -4.51 -12.56
CA ILE A 10 -11.93 -5.18 -12.48
C ILE A 10 -11.44 -5.40 -13.90
N GLU A 11 -10.26 -4.90 -14.19
CA GLU A 11 -9.55 -5.10 -15.45
C GLU A 11 -8.23 -5.84 -15.18
N VAL A 12 -7.80 -6.73 -16.07
CA VAL A 12 -6.50 -7.39 -15.97
C VAL A 12 -5.61 -6.87 -17.10
N VAL A 13 -4.51 -6.20 -16.73
CA VAL A 13 -3.53 -5.62 -17.65
C VAL A 13 -2.18 -6.25 -17.38
N ASP A 14 -1.55 -6.84 -18.38
CA ASP A 14 -0.25 -7.54 -18.26
C ASP A 14 -0.17 -8.52 -17.06
N GLY A 15 -1.31 -9.16 -16.79
CA GLY A 15 -1.44 -10.11 -15.69
C GLY A 15 -1.68 -9.48 -14.31
N ILE A 16 -1.81 -8.17 -14.22
CA ILE A 16 -2.14 -7.43 -12.98
C ILE A 16 -3.63 -7.09 -12.97
N ALA A 17 -4.35 -7.53 -11.94
CA ALA A 17 -5.73 -7.14 -11.73
C ALA A 17 -5.81 -5.75 -11.08
N LEU A 18 -6.56 -4.88 -11.72
CA LEU A 18 -6.81 -3.50 -11.31
C LEU A 18 -8.28 -3.36 -10.94
N THR A 19 -8.58 -3.19 -9.65
CA THR A 19 -9.92 -2.83 -9.18
C THR A 19 -10.06 -1.32 -9.29
N GLN A 20 -10.81 -0.88 -10.29
CA GLN A 20 -11.02 0.54 -10.58
C GLN A 20 -12.34 1.02 -9.99
N VAL A 21 -12.31 2.20 -9.37
CA VAL A 21 -13.51 2.89 -8.88
C VAL A 21 -13.56 4.29 -9.47
N GLU A 22 -14.62 4.53 -10.25
CA GLU A 22 -14.87 5.81 -10.87
C GLU A 22 -15.86 6.64 -10.05
N PRO A 23 -15.64 7.96 -9.90
CA PRO A 23 -16.59 8.86 -9.28
C PRO A 23 -17.90 8.97 -10.06
N ASP A 24 -19.03 9.04 -9.38
CA ASP A 24 -20.30 9.38 -10.00
C ASP A 24 -20.22 10.79 -10.62
N GLY A 25 -20.62 10.88 -11.89
CA GLY A 25 -20.56 12.16 -12.63
C GLY A 25 -19.18 12.53 -13.17
N GLY A 26 -18.19 11.64 -13.03
CA GLY A 26 -16.83 11.81 -13.52
C GLY A 26 -15.85 12.39 -12.49
N ALA A 27 -14.56 12.24 -12.74
CA ALA A 27 -13.51 12.72 -11.87
C ALA A 27 -13.45 14.27 -11.88
N THR A 28 -13.35 14.85 -10.69
CA THR A 28 -13.14 16.30 -10.50
C THR A 28 -11.69 16.64 -10.19
N HIS A 29 -10.90 15.63 -9.77
CA HIS A 29 -9.46 15.73 -9.59
C HIS A 29 -8.74 15.07 -10.76
N VAL A 30 -7.75 15.75 -11.33
CA VAL A 30 -7.05 15.30 -12.54
C VAL A 30 -6.09 14.16 -12.27
N ASN A 31 -5.46 14.12 -11.08
CA ASN A 31 -4.46 13.14 -10.70
C ASN A 31 -5.15 11.86 -10.17
N PRO A 32 -5.04 10.72 -10.86
CA PRO A 32 -5.63 9.48 -10.37
C PRO A 32 -4.80 8.88 -9.23
N ILE A 33 -5.43 8.05 -8.40
CA ILE A 33 -4.77 7.39 -7.26
C ILE A 33 -4.59 5.90 -7.56
N VAL A 34 -3.37 5.39 -7.30
CA VAL A 34 -3.05 3.95 -7.29
C VAL A 34 -2.84 3.50 -5.85
N PHE A 35 -3.60 2.51 -5.39
CA PHE A 35 -3.44 1.87 -4.09
C PHE A 35 -2.67 0.56 -4.21
N VAL A 36 -1.66 0.37 -3.34
CA VAL A 36 -0.75 -0.79 -3.32
C VAL A 36 -0.84 -1.46 -1.94
N HIS A 37 -1.39 -2.68 -1.90
CA HIS A 37 -1.65 -3.41 -0.66
C HIS A 37 -0.38 -3.90 0.05
N GLY A 38 -0.51 -4.34 1.30
CA GLY A 38 0.56 -4.97 2.09
C GLY A 38 0.66 -6.48 1.87
N GLY A 39 1.68 -7.11 2.46
CA GLY A 39 1.88 -8.56 2.39
C GLY A 39 0.66 -9.34 2.89
N CYS A 40 0.41 -10.50 2.31
CA CYS A 40 -0.74 -11.37 2.56
C CYS A 40 -2.11 -10.77 2.20
N HIS A 41 -2.21 -9.51 1.85
CA HIS A 41 -3.46 -8.83 1.52
C HIS A 41 -3.74 -8.87 0.01
N GLY A 42 -4.65 -8.03 -0.46
CA GLY A 42 -5.00 -7.78 -1.85
C GLY A 42 -5.67 -6.41 -1.98
N ALA A 43 -6.06 -6.04 -3.18
CA ALA A 43 -6.74 -4.77 -3.47
C ALA A 43 -7.93 -4.50 -2.54
N TRP A 44 -8.56 -5.55 -2.06
CA TRP A 44 -9.72 -5.51 -1.18
C TRP A 44 -9.51 -4.71 0.11
N CYS A 45 -8.27 -4.61 0.61
CA CYS A 45 -8.01 -3.89 1.85
C CYS A 45 -8.19 -2.36 1.69
N PHE A 46 -8.25 -1.88 0.46
CA PHE A 46 -8.51 -0.48 0.13
C PHE A 46 -9.96 -0.20 -0.31
N ALA A 47 -10.89 -1.18 -0.23
CA ALA A 47 -12.25 -1.00 -0.75
C ALA A 47 -12.97 0.21 -0.14
N GLU A 48 -12.86 0.43 1.20
CA GLU A 48 -13.44 1.59 1.87
C GLU A 48 -12.77 2.90 1.43
N TRP A 49 -11.45 2.89 1.28
CA TRP A 49 -10.69 4.04 0.76
C TRP A 49 -11.08 4.37 -0.66
N GLN A 50 -11.16 3.38 -1.53
CA GLN A 50 -11.56 3.58 -2.93
C GLN A 50 -12.93 4.24 -3.02
N GLY A 51 -13.93 3.72 -2.29
CA GLY A 51 -15.26 4.30 -2.26
C GLY A 51 -15.28 5.72 -1.68
N TRP A 52 -14.50 5.94 -0.62
CA TRP A 52 -14.40 7.24 0.05
C TRP A 52 -13.76 8.31 -0.84
N PHE A 53 -12.67 8.00 -1.54
CA PHE A 53 -12.00 8.91 -2.47
C PHE A 53 -12.84 9.13 -3.75
N ALA A 54 -13.49 8.08 -4.28
CA ALA A 54 -14.37 8.22 -5.44
C ALA A 54 -15.57 9.14 -5.13
N ALA A 55 -16.19 9.02 -3.95
CA ALA A 55 -17.26 9.90 -3.52
C ALA A 55 -16.86 11.39 -3.44
N ARG A 56 -15.54 11.67 -3.47
CA ARG A 56 -14.93 13.02 -3.44
C ARG A 56 -14.33 13.44 -4.79
N GLY A 57 -14.60 12.68 -5.86
CA GLY A 57 -14.19 13.02 -7.21
C GLY A 57 -12.80 12.52 -7.62
N TRP A 58 -12.19 11.61 -6.84
CA TRP A 58 -10.91 11.00 -7.18
C TRP A 58 -11.12 9.69 -7.93
N ARG A 59 -10.72 9.63 -9.22
CA ARG A 59 -10.55 8.35 -9.91
C ARG A 59 -9.46 7.56 -9.21
N ASN A 60 -9.69 6.27 -8.98
CA ASN A 60 -8.69 5.47 -8.32
C ASN A 60 -8.70 4.00 -8.75
N VAL A 61 -7.56 3.35 -8.60
CA VAL A 61 -7.38 1.92 -8.81
C VAL A 61 -6.66 1.31 -7.61
N ALA A 62 -7.03 0.09 -7.21
CA ALA A 62 -6.24 -0.74 -6.31
C ALA A 62 -5.75 -1.95 -7.10
N LEU A 63 -4.45 -2.21 -7.08
CA LEU A 63 -3.88 -3.36 -7.75
C LEU A 63 -3.80 -4.57 -6.81
N ASP A 64 -4.02 -5.77 -7.36
CA ASP A 64 -3.50 -6.99 -6.78
C ASP A 64 -2.14 -7.25 -7.43
N TRP A 65 -1.05 -7.37 -6.68
CA TRP A 65 0.22 -7.73 -7.33
C TRP A 65 0.25 -9.20 -7.75
N ARG A 66 1.19 -9.59 -8.60
CA ARG A 66 1.28 -10.98 -9.13
C ARG A 66 1.19 -12.02 -8.02
N SER A 67 0.44 -13.08 -8.27
CA SER A 67 0.11 -14.17 -7.34
C SER A 67 -0.79 -13.79 -6.18
N HIS A 68 -1.42 -12.61 -6.21
CA HIS A 68 -2.43 -12.18 -5.25
C HIS A 68 -3.77 -11.86 -5.93
N GLY A 69 -4.86 -11.99 -5.19
CA GLY A 69 -6.21 -11.64 -5.63
C GLY A 69 -6.59 -12.25 -6.96
N SER A 70 -6.93 -11.38 -7.91
CA SER A 70 -7.30 -11.76 -9.29
C SER A 70 -6.15 -11.62 -10.30
N SER A 71 -4.95 -11.28 -9.85
CA SER A 71 -3.77 -11.19 -10.71
C SER A 71 -3.24 -12.56 -11.12
N ALA A 72 -2.55 -12.59 -12.26
CA ALA A 72 -1.97 -13.82 -12.79
C ALA A 72 -0.98 -14.45 -11.79
N PRO A 73 -1.03 -15.78 -11.61
CA PRO A 73 -0.04 -16.48 -10.80
C PRO A 73 1.33 -16.46 -11.49
N MET A 74 2.38 -16.37 -10.70
CA MET A 74 3.75 -16.58 -11.12
C MET A 74 4.07 -18.10 -11.09
N GLU A 75 5.10 -18.48 -11.82
CA GLU A 75 5.72 -19.78 -11.63
C GLU A 75 6.24 -19.89 -10.18
N GLN A 76 6.01 -21.04 -9.52
CA GLN A 76 6.21 -21.17 -8.08
C GLN A 76 7.65 -20.81 -7.65
N GLN A 77 8.67 -21.32 -8.35
CA GLN A 77 10.06 -21.05 -7.97
C GLN A 77 10.45 -19.58 -8.16
N GLN A 78 9.87 -18.91 -9.14
CA GLN A 78 10.08 -17.46 -9.33
C GLN A 78 9.38 -16.68 -8.24
N TRP A 79 8.15 -17.05 -7.90
CA TRP A 79 7.39 -16.41 -6.85
C TRP A 79 8.04 -16.53 -5.48
N LEU A 80 8.51 -17.72 -5.09
CA LEU A 80 9.22 -17.93 -3.82
C LEU A 80 10.44 -17.00 -3.65
N LYS A 81 11.07 -16.62 -4.76
CA LYS A 81 12.25 -15.74 -4.78
C LYS A 81 11.92 -14.26 -4.99
N ARG A 82 10.64 -13.93 -5.11
CA ARG A 82 10.24 -12.55 -5.43
C ARG A 82 10.38 -11.63 -4.20
N PRO A 83 11.24 -10.60 -4.24
CA PRO A 83 11.35 -9.62 -3.17
C PRO A 83 10.21 -8.58 -3.25
N ILE A 84 9.98 -7.85 -2.16
CA ILE A 84 9.01 -6.73 -2.14
C ILE A 84 9.36 -5.67 -3.19
N THR A 85 10.64 -5.39 -3.37
CA THR A 85 11.10 -4.38 -4.33
C THR A 85 10.71 -4.68 -5.77
N ALA A 86 10.53 -5.97 -6.15
CA ALA A 86 10.06 -6.36 -7.48
C ALA A 86 8.57 -6.04 -7.71
N VAL A 87 7.79 -5.75 -6.65
CA VAL A 87 6.39 -5.30 -6.79
C VAL A 87 6.32 -3.92 -7.46
N ALA A 88 7.41 -3.15 -7.47
CA ALA A 88 7.50 -1.90 -8.23
C ALA A 88 7.17 -2.08 -9.74
N GLU A 89 7.45 -3.26 -10.30
CA GLU A 89 7.08 -3.61 -11.68
C GLU A 89 5.55 -3.70 -11.86
N ASP A 90 4.84 -4.20 -10.85
CA ASP A 90 3.37 -4.29 -10.89
C ASP A 90 2.73 -2.89 -10.69
N VAL A 91 3.37 -2.03 -9.88
CA VAL A 91 2.98 -0.62 -9.75
C VAL A 91 3.12 0.10 -11.10
N GLU A 92 4.21 -0.16 -11.84
CA GLU A 92 4.40 0.41 -13.19
C GLU A 92 3.27 0.01 -14.13
N VAL A 93 2.78 -1.23 -14.10
CA VAL A 93 1.63 -1.66 -14.93
C VAL A 93 0.39 -0.82 -14.63
N ALA A 94 0.07 -0.59 -13.36
CA ALA A 94 -1.08 0.22 -12.97
C ALA A 94 -0.92 1.69 -13.39
N VAL A 95 0.27 2.26 -13.18
CA VAL A 95 0.58 3.64 -13.57
C VAL A 95 0.56 3.81 -15.09
N ALA A 96 1.17 2.88 -15.84
CA ALA A 96 1.17 2.91 -17.30
C ALA A 96 -0.26 2.83 -17.86
N ARG A 97 -1.11 1.99 -17.28
CA ARG A 97 -2.52 1.87 -17.68
C ARG A 97 -3.29 3.17 -17.45
N LEU A 98 -3.07 3.86 -16.33
CA LEU A 98 -3.69 5.15 -16.07
C LEU A 98 -3.20 6.23 -17.06
N ALA A 99 -1.92 6.23 -17.42
CA ALA A 99 -1.35 7.17 -18.39
C ALA A 99 -1.95 7.06 -19.80
N GLU A 100 -2.63 5.95 -20.12
CA GLU A 100 -3.40 5.84 -21.36
C GLU A 100 -4.72 6.64 -21.33
N THR A 101 -5.18 7.01 -20.13
CA THR A 101 -6.48 7.67 -19.93
C THR A 101 -6.37 9.13 -19.49
N THR A 102 -5.20 9.56 -19.04
CA THR A 102 -4.91 10.93 -18.59
C THR A 102 -3.43 11.25 -18.71
N ASP A 103 -3.11 12.50 -19.04
CA ASP A 103 -1.74 13.04 -19.01
C ASP A 103 -1.32 13.46 -17.59
N ALA A 104 -2.24 13.46 -16.63
CA ALA A 104 -1.93 13.87 -15.25
C ALA A 104 -1.09 12.82 -14.52
N ALA A 105 -0.06 13.27 -13.83
CA ALA A 105 0.79 12.42 -13.01
C ALA A 105 -0.02 11.71 -11.92
N PRO A 106 0.13 10.40 -11.71
CA PRO A 106 -0.62 9.68 -10.69
C PRO A 106 -0.08 9.93 -9.28
N ILE A 107 -0.95 9.66 -8.31
CA ILE A 107 -0.61 9.54 -6.89
C ILE A 107 -0.48 8.05 -6.58
N VAL A 108 0.55 7.63 -5.85
CA VAL A 108 0.70 6.22 -5.43
C VAL A 108 0.66 6.13 -3.91
N VAL A 109 -0.29 5.35 -3.40
CA VAL A 109 -0.51 5.13 -1.95
C VAL A 109 -0.20 3.67 -1.63
N GLY A 110 0.83 3.42 -0.85
CA GLY A 110 1.23 2.07 -0.49
C GLY A 110 1.26 1.81 1.01
N GLN A 111 0.78 0.63 1.42
CA GLN A 111 0.76 0.22 2.81
C GLN A 111 1.72 -0.93 3.08
N SER A 112 2.48 -0.88 4.18
CA SER A 112 3.36 -1.97 4.63
C SER A 112 4.38 -2.38 3.55
N MET A 113 4.36 -3.63 3.07
CA MET A 113 5.17 -4.08 1.93
C MET A 113 4.85 -3.27 0.67
N GLY A 114 3.57 -2.91 0.44
CA GLY A 114 3.18 -2.02 -0.65
C GLY A 114 3.76 -0.60 -0.51
N GLY A 115 3.98 -0.15 0.73
CA GLY A 115 4.70 1.10 1.01
C GLY A 115 6.16 1.06 0.56
N LEU A 116 6.87 -0.05 0.83
CA LEU A 116 8.23 -0.25 0.33
C LEU A 116 8.27 -0.37 -1.20
N ALA A 117 7.29 -1.08 -1.79
CA ALA A 117 7.17 -1.18 -3.26
C ALA A 117 6.93 0.20 -3.90
N THR A 118 6.06 1.02 -3.30
CA THR A 118 5.79 2.40 -3.73
C THR A 118 7.06 3.27 -3.64
N LEU A 119 7.78 3.17 -2.53
CA LEU A 119 9.04 3.90 -2.34
C LEU A 119 10.10 3.46 -3.36
N THR A 120 10.21 2.14 -3.61
CA THR A 120 11.13 1.59 -4.63
C THR A 120 10.75 2.10 -6.02
N TYR A 121 9.46 2.09 -6.34
CA TYR A 121 8.96 2.61 -7.61
C TYR A 121 9.30 4.09 -7.77
N ALA A 122 9.00 4.91 -6.78
CA ALA A 122 9.28 6.35 -6.83
C ALA A 122 10.77 6.68 -6.94
N ALA A 123 11.64 5.84 -6.38
CA ALA A 123 13.10 6.01 -6.46
C ALA A 123 13.68 5.57 -7.82
N THR A 124 13.00 4.70 -8.57
CA THR A 124 13.55 4.07 -9.78
C THR A 124 12.83 4.43 -11.07
N THR A 125 11.59 4.90 -10.99
CA THR A 125 10.80 5.27 -12.17
C THR A 125 11.33 6.53 -12.84
N GLY A 126 11.26 6.57 -14.15
CA GLY A 126 11.47 7.80 -14.93
C GLY A 126 10.20 8.65 -15.08
N ARG A 127 9.05 8.19 -14.55
CA ARG A 127 7.78 8.90 -14.64
C ARG A 127 7.65 9.96 -13.56
N ASP A 128 6.96 11.03 -13.88
CA ASP A 128 6.53 12.00 -12.87
C ASP A 128 5.38 11.43 -12.04
N LEU A 129 5.46 11.61 -10.73
CA LEU A 129 4.41 11.29 -9.77
C LEU A 129 3.93 12.58 -9.11
N ALA A 130 2.62 12.77 -9.02
CA ALA A 130 2.05 13.93 -8.34
C ALA A 130 2.34 13.89 -6.83
N ALA A 131 2.29 12.69 -6.24
CA ALA A 131 2.63 12.45 -4.84
C ALA A 131 2.82 10.95 -4.55
N ILE A 132 3.46 10.62 -3.43
CA ILE A 132 3.41 9.29 -2.83
C ILE A 132 2.96 9.38 -1.37
N ALA A 133 2.18 8.38 -0.92
CA ALA A 133 1.82 8.23 0.50
C ALA A 133 2.23 6.85 0.99
N LEU A 134 3.02 6.79 2.04
CA LEU A 134 3.59 5.58 2.62
C LEU A 134 2.93 5.32 3.98
N MET A 135 2.02 4.34 4.03
CA MET A 135 1.23 3.99 5.20
C MET A 135 1.92 2.85 5.96
N ALA A 136 2.48 3.11 7.14
CA ALA A 136 3.21 2.12 7.94
C ALA A 136 4.12 1.24 7.05
N PRO A 137 5.02 1.82 6.23
CA PRO A 137 5.76 1.08 5.21
C PRO A 137 6.76 0.10 5.83
N VAL A 138 7.02 -1.03 5.16
CA VAL A 138 8.26 -1.77 5.39
C VAL A 138 9.42 -0.84 5.07
N LEU A 139 10.38 -0.76 5.99
CA LEU A 139 11.44 0.24 5.95
C LEU A 139 12.65 -0.24 5.12
N PRO A 140 13.30 0.66 4.37
CA PRO A 140 14.63 0.41 3.85
C PRO A 140 15.63 0.16 4.98
N ARG A 141 16.66 -0.62 4.68
CA ARG A 141 17.67 -1.07 5.66
C ARG A 141 18.27 0.05 6.51
N CYS A 142 18.50 1.22 5.94
CA CYS A 142 19.10 2.35 6.64
C CYS A 142 18.19 3.03 7.69
N PHE A 143 16.87 2.70 7.69
CA PHE A 143 15.89 3.19 8.66
C PHE A 143 15.32 2.08 9.55
N ALA A 144 15.83 0.87 9.38
CA ALA A 144 15.27 -0.32 10.00
C ALA A 144 15.44 -0.36 11.52
N PRO A 145 14.46 -0.92 12.25
CA PRO A 145 14.66 -1.39 13.62
C PRO A 145 15.51 -2.68 13.64
N GLU A 146 15.69 -3.25 14.86
CA GLU A 146 16.28 -4.58 14.98
C GLU A 146 15.49 -5.63 14.19
N PRO A 147 16.15 -6.59 13.51
CA PRO A 147 15.48 -7.63 12.78
C PRO A 147 14.55 -8.48 13.67
N VAL A 148 13.40 -8.83 13.12
CA VAL A 148 12.50 -9.79 13.78
C VAL A 148 12.95 -11.21 13.44
N ASP A 149 13.31 -12.00 14.45
CA ASP A 149 13.73 -13.39 14.27
C ASP A 149 12.52 -14.31 14.09
N LEU A 150 12.00 -14.33 12.87
CA LEU A 150 10.93 -15.21 12.46
C LEU A 150 11.49 -16.34 11.59
N ALA A 151 11.17 -17.60 11.96
CA ALA A 151 11.52 -18.76 11.13
C ALA A 151 10.71 -18.72 9.82
N ILE A 152 11.41 -18.60 8.68
CA ILE A 152 10.82 -18.59 7.35
C ILE A 152 11.45 -19.72 6.54
N ASP A 153 10.63 -20.65 6.08
CA ASP A 153 11.03 -21.67 5.13
C ASP A 153 11.06 -21.04 3.72
N MET A 154 12.26 -20.94 3.15
CA MET A 154 12.47 -20.28 1.85
C MET A 154 11.98 -21.12 0.67
N ASP A 155 11.68 -22.40 0.89
CA ASP A 155 11.23 -23.34 -0.12
C ASP A 155 9.70 -23.49 -0.17
N GLN A 156 8.97 -22.78 0.71
CA GLN A 156 7.52 -22.82 0.81
C GLN A 156 6.92 -21.41 0.87
N PRO A 157 5.67 -21.22 0.39
CA PRO A 157 4.93 -19.97 0.63
C PRO A 157 4.87 -19.65 2.13
N TRP A 158 5.03 -18.38 2.47
CA TRP A 158 4.94 -17.90 3.84
C TRP A 158 3.54 -17.42 4.19
N GLY A 159 3.06 -17.77 5.37
CA GLY A 159 1.82 -17.28 5.96
C GLY A 159 0.54 -17.65 5.21
N PRO A 160 -0.59 -17.00 5.53
CA PRO A 160 -0.71 -16.02 6.60
C PRO A 160 -0.43 -16.63 7.98
N PRO A 161 0.02 -15.83 8.96
CA PRO A 161 0.19 -16.32 10.33
C PRO A 161 -1.17 -16.73 10.92
N PRO A 162 -1.23 -17.57 11.99
CA PRO A 162 -2.49 -17.92 12.63
C PRO A 162 -3.33 -16.71 13.00
N LEU A 163 -4.66 -16.83 12.99
CA LEU A 163 -5.62 -15.72 13.18
C LEU A 163 -5.26 -14.80 14.37
N GLU A 164 -4.95 -15.36 15.53
CA GLU A 164 -4.67 -14.54 16.72
C GLU A 164 -3.39 -13.72 16.53
N VAL A 165 -2.36 -14.34 15.92
CA VAL A 165 -1.11 -13.65 15.58
C VAL A 165 -1.35 -12.59 14.49
N ALA A 166 -2.10 -12.93 13.44
CA ALA A 166 -2.44 -11.98 12.38
C ALA A 166 -3.20 -10.78 12.95
N ARG A 167 -4.11 -11.01 13.90
CA ARG A 167 -4.88 -9.95 14.55
C ARG A 167 -3.97 -9.01 15.36
N GLU A 168 -3.04 -9.56 16.14
CA GLU A 168 -2.09 -8.76 16.91
C GLU A 168 -1.14 -7.95 16.01
N LEU A 169 -0.69 -8.54 14.90
CA LEU A 169 0.25 -7.91 13.99
C LEU A 169 -0.39 -6.89 13.07
N PHE A 170 -1.55 -7.23 12.48
CA PHE A 170 -2.14 -6.42 11.40
C PHE A 170 -3.26 -5.51 11.91
N TRP A 171 -4.08 -5.99 12.86
CA TRP A 171 -5.34 -5.33 13.24
C TRP A 171 -5.58 -5.33 14.76
N PRO A 172 -4.63 -4.86 15.57
CA PRO A 172 -4.73 -4.95 17.04
C PRO A 172 -5.98 -4.28 17.63
N ARG A 173 -6.53 -3.29 16.90
CA ARG A 173 -7.68 -2.50 17.33
C ARG A 173 -9.01 -2.97 16.73
N VAL A 174 -8.98 -3.90 15.79
CA VAL A 174 -10.18 -4.42 15.13
C VAL A 174 -10.84 -5.49 16.01
N ASN A 175 -12.17 -5.45 16.14
CA ASN A 175 -12.90 -6.48 16.90
C ASN A 175 -12.73 -7.87 16.24
N GLN A 176 -12.88 -8.92 17.06
CA GLN A 176 -12.58 -10.28 16.66
C GLN A 176 -13.41 -10.77 15.46
N ASP A 177 -14.70 -10.39 15.39
CA ASP A 177 -15.57 -10.90 14.30
C ASP A 177 -15.23 -10.24 12.97
N VAL A 178 -14.89 -8.96 12.96
CA VAL A 178 -14.38 -8.26 11.76
C VAL A 178 -13.01 -8.81 11.38
N ALA A 179 -12.10 -9.03 12.34
CA ALA A 179 -10.79 -9.63 12.08
C ALA A 179 -10.89 -11.01 11.43
N LYS A 180 -11.87 -11.85 11.81
CA LYS A 180 -12.14 -13.13 11.12
C LYS A 180 -12.52 -12.94 9.64
N THR A 181 -13.29 -11.89 9.33
CA THR A 181 -13.68 -11.62 7.94
C THR A 181 -12.48 -11.16 7.10
N TYR A 182 -11.58 -10.38 7.68
CA TYR A 182 -10.32 -9.99 7.02
C TYR A 182 -9.39 -11.19 6.86
N TYR A 183 -9.24 -11.99 7.90
CA TYR A 183 -8.39 -13.18 7.89
C TYR A 183 -8.78 -14.18 6.80
N ALA A 184 -10.07 -14.39 6.58
CA ALA A 184 -10.58 -15.29 5.53
C ALA A 184 -10.19 -14.83 4.10
N ARG A 185 -9.72 -13.60 3.93
CA ARG A 185 -9.29 -13.03 2.65
C ARG A 185 -7.77 -12.96 2.50
N LEU A 186 -7.01 -13.28 3.56
CA LEU A 186 -5.56 -13.32 3.48
C LEU A 186 -5.09 -14.45 2.58
N GLN A 187 -3.96 -14.22 1.94
CA GLN A 187 -3.28 -15.17 1.05
C GLN A 187 -1.83 -15.37 1.51
N SER A 188 -1.19 -16.41 1.03
CA SER A 188 0.23 -16.61 1.27
C SER A 188 1.06 -15.55 0.55
N GLU A 189 2.25 -15.30 1.10
CA GLU A 189 3.24 -14.36 0.57
C GLU A 189 4.51 -15.10 0.12
N SER A 190 5.30 -14.45 -0.74
CA SER A 190 6.64 -14.92 -1.04
C SER A 190 7.49 -14.98 0.25
N PRO A 191 8.18 -16.10 0.53
CA PRO A 191 9.07 -16.18 1.67
C PRO A 191 10.24 -15.19 1.56
N THR A 192 10.68 -14.85 0.35
CA THR A 192 11.69 -13.80 0.13
C THR A 192 11.15 -12.42 0.50
N ALA A 193 9.90 -12.12 0.18
CA ALA A 193 9.26 -10.87 0.60
C ALA A 193 9.10 -10.80 2.12
N ALA A 194 8.65 -11.89 2.75
CA ALA A 194 8.53 -11.99 4.20
C ALA A 194 9.91 -11.86 4.90
N TRP A 195 10.95 -12.48 4.35
CA TRP A 195 12.33 -12.31 4.81
C TRP A 195 12.79 -10.87 4.71
N GLN A 196 12.55 -10.26 3.55
CA GLN A 196 12.94 -8.85 3.31
C GLN A 196 12.24 -7.90 4.30
N ALA A 197 10.97 -8.14 4.62
CA ALA A 197 10.20 -7.34 5.56
C ALA A 197 10.66 -7.52 7.02
N THR A 198 10.97 -8.75 7.43
CA THR A 198 11.33 -9.07 8.83
C THR A 198 12.78 -8.84 9.14
N ARG A 199 13.67 -8.87 8.14
CA ARG A 199 15.13 -8.64 8.27
C ARG A 199 15.56 -7.28 7.74
N TRP A 200 14.62 -6.51 7.19
CA TRP A 200 14.85 -5.15 6.68
C TRP A 200 16.00 -5.08 5.68
N THR A 201 16.02 -6.03 4.73
CA THR A 201 17.16 -6.17 3.82
C THR A 201 17.03 -5.35 2.54
N ALA A 202 15.90 -4.64 2.35
CA ALA A 202 15.68 -3.81 1.17
C ALA A 202 16.60 -2.57 1.19
N GLU A 203 17.26 -2.33 0.07
CA GLU A 203 18.02 -1.11 -0.16
C GLU A 203 17.26 -0.25 -1.17
N VAL A 204 16.96 0.98 -0.79
CA VAL A 204 16.29 1.97 -1.64
C VAL A 204 17.04 3.29 -1.51
N ASP A 205 17.39 3.90 -2.62
CA ASP A 205 17.94 5.25 -2.65
C ASP A 205 16.82 6.28 -2.43
N VAL A 206 16.56 6.61 -1.17
CA VAL A 206 15.52 7.58 -0.82
C VAL A 206 15.81 8.99 -1.33
N ALA A 207 17.08 9.32 -1.62
CA ALA A 207 17.46 10.61 -2.18
C ALA A 207 17.07 10.73 -3.67
N ALA A 208 16.82 9.61 -4.35
CA ALA A 208 16.32 9.61 -5.72
C ALA A 208 14.81 9.91 -5.82
N VAL A 209 14.06 9.86 -4.70
CA VAL A 209 12.63 10.17 -4.68
C VAL A 209 12.44 11.68 -4.86
N ARG A 210 11.71 12.07 -5.91
CA ARG A 210 11.45 13.48 -6.24
C ARG A 210 10.00 13.89 -5.95
N ALA A 211 9.10 12.92 -5.87
CA ALA A 211 7.69 13.19 -5.63
C ALA A 211 7.46 13.75 -4.22
N PRO A 212 6.57 14.73 -4.06
CA PRO A 212 6.05 15.08 -2.75
C PRO A 212 5.61 13.84 -1.99
N SER A 213 6.02 13.72 -0.73
CA SER A 213 5.87 12.50 0.04
C SER A 213 5.08 12.74 1.33
N LEU A 214 4.25 11.78 1.68
CA LEU A 214 3.56 11.65 2.95
C LEU A 214 3.98 10.35 3.62
N VAL A 215 4.21 10.36 4.93
CA VAL A 215 4.32 9.15 5.75
C VAL A 215 3.22 9.13 6.80
N VAL A 216 2.62 7.95 7.00
CA VAL A 216 1.66 7.73 8.09
C VAL A 216 2.27 6.71 9.05
N ALA A 217 2.50 7.12 10.30
CA ALA A 217 3.00 6.29 11.37
C ALA A 217 1.90 5.97 12.37
N ALA A 218 1.84 4.74 12.85
CA ALA A 218 0.83 4.25 13.79
C ALA A 218 1.46 3.89 15.14
N GLY A 219 0.80 4.27 16.24
CA GLY A 219 1.35 4.11 17.60
C GLY A 219 1.31 2.67 18.10
N ASP A 220 0.26 1.92 17.74
CA ASP A 220 0.09 0.51 18.12
C ASP A 220 0.68 -0.45 17.05
N ASP A 221 1.56 0.04 16.16
CA ASP A 221 2.20 -0.76 15.13
C ASP A 221 3.46 -1.45 15.66
N VAL A 222 3.39 -2.77 15.77
CA VAL A 222 4.52 -3.61 16.21
C VAL A 222 5.40 -4.08 15.05
N LEU A 223 4.94 -3.91 13.79
CA LEU A 223 5.66 -4.33 12.58
C LEU A 223 6.52 -3.20 12.02
N ALA A 224 6.00 -1.97 11.98
CA ALA A 224 6.73 -0.80 11.49
C ALA A 224 6.74 0.29 12.58
N PRO A 225 7.68 0.24 13.54
CA PRO A 225 7.69 1.15 14.69
C PRO A 225 7.66 2.62 14.28
N ALA A 226 6.77 3.39 14.88
CA ALA A 226 6.46 4.77 14.49
C ALA A 226 7.70 5.67 14.36
N ASP A 227 8.65 5.57 15.30
CA ASP A 227 9.85 6.41 15.28
C ASP A 227 10.74 6.14 14.06
N HIS A 228 10.80 4.90 13.58
CA HIS A 228 11.53 4.51 12.38
C HIS A 228 10.81 4.98 11.10
N VAL A 229 9.48 4.86 11.04
CA VAL A 229 8.67 5.42 9.93
C VAL A 229 8.86 6.93 9.85
N ARG A 230 8.83 7.63 10.99
CA ARG A 230 9.07 9.07 11.07
C ARG A 230 10.51 9.45 10.68
N ALA A 231 11.50 8.59 10.97
CA ALA A 231 12.87 8.81 10.52
C ALA A 231 13.00 8.74 8.99
N LEU A 232 12.31 7.79 8.35
CA LEU A 232 12.18 7.73 6.89
C LEU A 232 11.49 9.01 6.36
N GLY A 233 10.40 9.44 7.00
CA GLY A 233 9.68 10.66 6.64
C GLY A 233 10.57 11.89 6.65
N ARG A 234 11.39 12.06 7.69
CA ARG A 234 12.37 13.18 7.76
C ARG A 234 13.40 13.13 6.63
N ALA A 235 13.89 11.95 6.26
CA ALA A 235 14.85 11.79 5.17
C ALA A 235 14.24 12.11 3.80
N LEU A 236 12.95 11.86 3.61
CA LEU A 236 12.18 12.21 2.40
C LEU A 236 11.73 13.68 2.37
N GLY A 237 11.85 14.42 3.48
CA GLY A 237 11.19 15.73 3.64
C GLY A 237 9.65 15.61 3.58
N ALA A 238 9.12 14.46 3.98
CA ALA A 238 7.71 14.12 3.85
C ALA A 238 6.84 14.91 4.86
N TYR A 239 5.59 15.13 4.47
CA TYR A 239 4.55 15.45 5.44
C TYR A 239 4.30 14.24 6.35
N GLU A 240 4.08 14.46 7.64
CA GLU A 240 3.90 13.39 8.61
C GLU A 240 2.49 13.40 9.20
N ILE A 241 1.83 12.24 9.15
CA ILE A 241 0.65 11.94 9.95
C ILE A 241 1.06 10.91 11.00
N TYR A 242 0.84 11.21 12.28
CA TYR A 242 1.01 10.26 13.37
C TYR A 242 -0.33 9.99 14.05
N ARG A 243 -0.69 8.72 14.14
CA ARG A 243 -1.90 8.25 14.82
C ARG A 243 -1.51 7.34 15.98
N GLU A 244 -1.53 7.90 17.20
CA GLU A 244 -1.26 7.14 18.43
C GLU A 244 -2.22 5.97 18.61
N ASP A 245 -3.47 6.15 18.14
CA ASP A 245 -4.59 5.24 18.28
C ASP A 245 -4.81 4.34 17.03
N ALA A 246 -3.78 4.03 16.27
CA ALA A 246 -3.86 3.18 15.07
C ALA A 246 -2.90 2.00 15.13
N GLY A 247 -3.31 0.88 14.51
CA GLY A 247 -2.47 -0.30 14.27
C GLY A 247 -1.84 -0.32 12.88
N HIS A 248 -1.22 -1.45 12.52
CA HIS A 248 -0.42 -1.58 11.31
C HIS A 248 -1.21 -1.36 10.01
N CYS A 249 -2.35 -2.05 9.85
CA CYS A 249 -3.16 -1.96 8.63
C CYS A 249 -4.10 -0.76 8.68
N LEU A 250 -3.55 0.43 8.43
CA LEU A 250 -4.25 1.72 8.48
C LEU A 250 -5.49 1.79 7.59
N SER A 251 -5.50 1.08 6.46
CA SER A 251 -6.67 1.04 5.55
C SER A 251 -7.85 0.25 6.11
N LEU A 252 -7.61 -0.63 7.10
CA LEU A 252 -8.60 -1.50 7.73
C LEU A 252 -8.78 -1.19 9.22
N ASP A 253 -8.03 -0.23 9.76
CA ASP A 253 -8.10 0.18 11.16
C ASP A 253 -9.41 0.95 11.43
N PRO A 254 -9.97 0.91 12.65
CA PRO A 254 -11.16 1.70 12.99
C PRO A 254 -11.04 3.21 12.70
N VAL A 255 -9.82 3.76 12.72
CA VAL A 255 -9.55 5.18 12.40
C VAL A 255 -9.21 5.44 10.93
N TRP A 256 -9.44 4.46 10.04
CA TRP A 256 -9.09 4.57 8.62
C TRP A 256 -9.63 5.86 7.96
N LYS A 257 -10.83 6.25 8.36
CA LYS A 257 -11.50 7.40 7.74
C LYS A 257 -10.79 8.72 8.07
N GLU A 258 -10.39 8.90 9.32
CA GLU A 258 -9.65 10.08 9.76
C GLU A 258 -8.27 10.16 9.09
N VAL A 259 -7.63 9.00 8.86
CA VAL A 259 -6.37 8.92 8.10
C VAL A 259 -6.62 9.28 6.64
N ALA A 260 -7.71 8.80 6.03
CA ALA A 260 -8.08 9.15 4.66
C ALA A 260 -8.38 10.65 4.50
N GLU A 261 -9.09 11.25 5.46
CA GLU A 261 -9.38 12.69 5.48
C GLU A 261 -8.11 13.55 5.57
N GLN A 262 -7.17 13.18 6.45
CA GLN A 262 -5.89 13.87 6.58
C GLN A 262 -5.01 13.71 5.34
N THR A 263 -5.02 12.50 4.76
CA THR A 263 -4.30 12.21 3.50
C THR A 263 -4.85 13.06 2.37
N GLU A 264 -6.19 13.13 2.20
CA GLU A 264 -6.81 13.96 1.17
C GLU A 264 -6.50 15.44 1.36
N ALA A 265 -6.59 15.95 2.59
CA ALA A 265 -6.27 17.35 2.86
C ALA A 265 -4.84 17.71 2.41
N TRP A 266 -3.87 16.84 2.71
CA TRP A 266 -2.51 17.01 2.23
C TRP A 266 -2.40 16.89 0.71
N LEU A 267 -3.08 15.91 0.08
CA LEU A 267 -3.06 15.76 -1.38
C LEU A 267 -3.59 17.02 -2.07
N LEU A 268 -4.68 17.60 -1.58
CA LEU A 268 -5.23 18.84 -2.13
C LEU A 268 -4.21 19.99 -2.09
N ASP A 269 -3.48 20.15 -0.99
CA ASP A 269 -2.42 21.15 -0.88
C ASP A 269 -1.30 20.92 -1.91
N VAL A 270 -0.93 19.67 -2.16
CA VAL A 270 0.16 19.30 -3.06
C VAL A 270 -0.22 19.42 -4.54
N VAL A 271 -1.44 18.95 -4.93
CA VAL A 271 -1.83 18.88 -6.35
C VAL A 271 -2.53 20.16 -6.84
N THR A 272 -2.98 21.04 -5.92
CA THR A 272 -3.60 22.33 -6.28
C THR A 272 -2.72 23.54 -5.93
N GLY A 273 -1.59 23.31 -5.29
CA GLY A 273 -0.62 24.36 -4.95
C GLY A 273 -0.07 25.06 -6.20
N PRO A 274 0.39 26.30 -6.03
CA PRO A 274 0.85 27.16 -7.14
C PRO A 274 2.06 26.60 -7.87
#